data_ca0fc069a574ebaaf8cd1ef34c09e6b2
#
_entry.id   ca0fc069a574ebaaf8cd1ef34c09e6b2
#
_cell.length_a   1.000
_cell.length_b   1.000
_cell.length_c   1.000
_cell.angle_alpha   90.00
_cell.angle_beta   90.00
_cell.angle_gamma   90.00
#
_symmetry.space_group_name_H-M   'P 1'
#
loop_
_entity.id
_entity.type
_entity.pdbx_description
1 polymer ?
#
loop_
_entity_poly.entity_id
_entity_poly.type
_entity_poly.pdbx_seq_one_letter_code
_entity_poly.pdbx_strand_id
1 'polypeptide(L)' 'MTKEPPAPEIETLCETESYIIWRADEPDGESTYHLELGNLTVHFFAEEWQEFIDLARELIKTVK' A
#
# COMPACT_ATOMS: atom_id res chain seq x y z
N MET A 1 28.93 -18.63 5.79
CA MET A 1 27.96 -17.56 5.99
C MET A 1 26.64 -17.89 5.34
N THR A 2 25.62 -17.83 6.10
CA THR A 2 24.28 -18.14 5.58
C THR A 2 23.75 -16.92 4.84
N LYS A 3 23.23 -17.17 3.66
CA LYS A 3 22.64 -16.10 2.87
C LYS A 3 21.14 -16.26 2.86
N GLU A 4 20.46 -15.33 3.48
CA GLU A 4 19.01 -15.34 3.49
C GLU A 4 18.48 -14.81 2.18
N PRO A 5 17.35 -15.33 1.71
CA PRO A 5 16.72 -14.75 0.53
C PRO A 5 16.33 -13.31 0.81
N PRO A 6 16.36 -12.46 -0.21
CA PRO A 6 15.93 -11.09 0.01
C PRO A 6 14.48 -11.04 0.44
N ALA A 7 14.20 -10.15 1.36
CA ALA A 7 12.85 -9.95 1.86
C ALA A 7 12.31 -8.64 1.31
N PRO A 8 10.98 -8.51 1.17
CA PRO A 8 10.41 -7.25 0.75
C PRO A 8 10.72 -6.16 1.76
N GLU A 9 10.96 -4.96 1.28
CA GLU A 9 11.09 -3.81 2.14
C GLU A 9 9.72 -3.21 2.36
N ILE A 10 9.40 -2.98 3.63
CA ILE A 10 8.09 -2.50 4.03
C ILE A 10 8.20 -1.07 4.49
N GLU A 11 7.34 -0.22 3.96
CA GLU A 11 7.30 1.18 4.38
C GLU A 11 5.87 1.57 4.67
N THR A 12 5.62 2.07 5.88
CA THR A 12 4.32 2.61 6.22
C THR A 12 4.16 3.97 5.59
N LEU A 13 3.14 4.13 4.75
CA LEU A 13 2.92 5.39 4.06
C LEU A 13 2.10 6.35 4.90
N CYS A 14 1.05 5.86 5.54
CA CYS A 14 0.29 6.66 6.48
C CYS A 14 -0.58 5.74 7.31
N GLU A 15 -1.03 6.25 8.45
CA GLU A 15 -1.88 5.45 9.32
C GLU A 15 -2.72 6.34 10.21
N THR A 16 -3.85 5.80 10.62
CA THR A 16 -4.71 6.39 11.61
C THR A 16 -4.90 5.38 12.72
N GLU A 17 -5.79 5.66 13.66
CA GLU A 17 -6.04 4.71 14.74
C GLU A 17 -6.52 3.35 14.24
N SER A 18 -7.30 3.34 13.15
CA SER A 18 -7.95 2.13 12.70
C SER A 18 -7.46 1.65 11.35
N TYR A 19 -6.78 2.48 10.59
CA TYR A 19 -6.41 2.19 9.21
C TYR A 19 -4.93 2.39 9.04
N ILE A 20 -4.33 1.59 8.16
CA ILE A 20 -2.92 1.74 7.84
C ILE A 20 -2.72 1.43 6.36
N ILE A 21 -1.87 2.22 5.71
CA ILE A 21 -1.47 1.97 4.33
C ILE A 21 0.03 1.80 4.29
N TRP A 22 0.47 0.71 3.70
CA TRP A 22 1.90 0.45 3.61
C TRP A 22 2.24 -0.12 2.25
N ARG A 23 3.51 0.01 1.89
CA ARG A 23 4.02 -0.45 0.61
C ARG A 23 5.07 -1.51 0.85
N ALA A 24 5.06 -2.54 0.03
CA ALA A 24 6.07 -3.57 0.03
C ALA A 24 6.82 -3.52 -1.29
N ASP A 25 8.12 -3.34 -1.22
CA ASP A 25 8.98 -3.37 -2.41
C ASP A 25 9.58 -4.76 -2.51
N GLU A 26 9.18 -5.49 -3.54
CA GLU A 26 9.60 -6.86 -3.72
C GLU A 26 11.00 -6.92 -4.30
N PRO A 27 11.73 -8.01 -4.02
CA PRO A 27 13.10 -8.13 -4.55
C PRO A 27 13.18 -8.12 -6.07
N ASP A 28 12.09 -8.44 -6.75
CA ASP A 28 12.08 -8.44 -8.21
C ASP A 28 11.83 -7.06 -8.81
N GLY A 29 11.71 -6.05 -7.96
CA GLY A 29 11.54 -4.68 -8.42
C GLY A 29 10.12 -4.21 -8.48
N GLU A 30 9.16 -5.08 -8.15
CA GLU A 30 7.76 -4.68 -8.14
C GLU A 30 7.37 -4.15 -6.78
N SER A 31 6.41 -3.23 -6.76
CA SER A 31 5.88 -2.69 -5.53
C SER A 31 4.41 -3.05 -5.43
N THR A 32 3.99 -3.40 -4.23
CA THR A 32 2.59 -3.62 -3.95
C THR A 32 2.17 -2.70 -2.81
N TYR A 33 0.91 -2.35 -2.80
CA TYR A 33 0.36 -1.44 -1.81
C TYR A 33 -0.74 -2.15 -1.04
N HIS A 34 -0.80 -1.90 0.25
CA HIS A 34 -1.70 -2.62 1.14
C HIS A 34 -2.46 -1.63 1.99
N LEU A 35 -3.76 -1.80 2.03
CA LEU A 35 -4.65 -0.95 2.80
C LEU A 35 -5.38 -1.82 3.80
N GLU A 36 -5.11 -1.60 5.09
CA GLU A 36 -5.75 -2.37 6.15
C GLU A 36 -6.85 -1.53 6.78
N LEU A 37 -8.04 -2.09 6.74
CA LEU A 37 -9.24 -1.42 7.24
C LEU A 37 -9.85 -2.31 8.33
N GLY A 38 -9.35 -2.17 9.55
CA GLY A 38 -9.82 -3.04 10.61
C GLY A 38 -9.38 -4.48 10.33
N ASN A 39 -10.34 -5.35 10.06
CA ASN A 39 -10.04 -6.75 9.81
C ASN A 39 -10.00 -7.11 8.32
N LEU A 40 -9.96 -6.11 7.46
CA LEU A 40 -9.93 -6.30 6.02
C LEU A 40 -8.64 -5.71 5.47
N THR A 41 -7.95 -6.45 4.60
CA THR A 41 -6.77 -5.94 3.92
C THR A 41 -6.99 -6.00 2.42
N VAL A 42 -6.77 -4.89 1.74
CA VAL A 42 -6.88 -4.81 0.29
C VAL A 42 -5.49 -4.63 -0.29
N HIS A 43 -5.19 -5.37 -1.34
CA HIS A 43 -3.88 -5.35 -1.98
C HIS A 43 -4.01 -4.75 -3.37
N PHE A 44 -3.03 -3.91 -3.73
CA PHE A 44 -3.02 -3.24 -5.02
C PHE A 44 -1.67 -3.45 -5.69
N PHE A 45 -1.67 -3.65 -7.00
CA PHE A 45 -0.48 -3.45 -7.79
C PHE A 45 -0.33 -1.96 -8.11
N ALA A 46 0.84 -1.58 -8.60
CA ALA A 46 1.14 -0.16 -8.77
C ALA A 46 0.10 0.57 -9.63
N GLU A 47 -0.34 -0.06 -10.71
CA GLU A 47 -1.32 0.57 -11.59
C GLU A 47 -2.66 0.73 -10.90
N GLU A 48 -3.06 -0.30 -10.17
CA GLU A 48 -4.32 -0.26 -9.42
C GLU A 48 -4.26 0.78 -8.32
N TRP A 49 -3.11 0.89 -7.69
CA TRP A 49 -2.92 1.88 -6.64
C TRP A 49 -3.05 3.29 -7.18
N GLN A 50 -2.49 3.53 -8.37
CA GLN A 50 -2.60 4.86 -8.97
C GLN A 50 -4.06 5.20 -9.24
N GLU A 51 -4.81 4.24 -9.72
CA GLU A 51 -6.23 4.44 -9.99
C GLU A 51 -6.99 4.73 -8.69
N PHE A 52 -6.64 4.02 -7.63
CA PHE A 52 -7.25 4.26 -6.33
C PHE A 52 -6.95 5.67 -5.82
N ILE A 53 -5.71 6.12 -5.99
CA ILE A 53 -5.33 7.47 -5.55
C ILE A 53 -6.11 8.51 -6.34
N ASP A 54 -6.29 8.29 -7.63
CA ASP A 54 -7.06 9.22 -8.45
C ASP A 54 -8.52 9.28 -7.98
N LEU A 55 -9.07 8.12 -7.64
CA LEU A 55 -10.42 8.06 -7.12
C LEU A 55 -10.53 8.80 -5.78
N ALA A 56 -9.54 8.63 -4.91
CA ALA A 56 -9.55 9.28 -3.62
C ALA A 56 -9.49 10.80 -3.77
N ARG A 57 -8.72 11.28 -4.74
CA ARG A 57 -8.65 12.72 -4.99
C ARG A 57 -10.01 13.27 -5.41
N GLU A 58 -10.72 12.52 -6.24
CA GLU A 58 -12.07 12.93 -6.63
C GLU A 58 -13.01 12.93 -5.44
N LEU A 59 -12.88 11.95 -4.58
CA LEU A 59 -13.71 11.87 -3.39
C LEU A 59 -13.47 13.08 -2.48
N ILE A 60 -12.23 13.44 -2.28
CA ILE A 60 -11.90 14.57 -1.43
C ILE A 60 -12.54 15.86 -1.96
N LYS A 61 -12.52 16.05 -3.27
CA LYS A 61 -13.14 17.22 -3.88
C LYS A 61 -14.64 17.24 -3.63
N THR A 62 -15.26 16.07 -3.60
CA THR A 62 -16.70 15.95 -3.48
C THR A 62 -17.19 16.21 -2.06
N VAL A 63 -16.43 15.75 -1.06
CA VAL A 63 -16.89 15.79 0.33
C VAL A 63 -16.41 17.03 1.07
N LYS A 64 -15.73 17.92 0.41
CA LYS A 64 -15.23 19.11 1.07
C LYS A 64 -16.32 20.03 1.56
#